data_eea2ebc71cdc0ca5c77368c71e1f03d1
#
_entry.id   eea2ebc71cdc0ca5c77368c71e1f03d1
#
_cell.length_a   1.000
_cell.length_b   1.000
_cell.length_c   1.000
_cell.angle_alpha   90.00
_cell.angle_beta   90.00
_cell.angle_gamma   90.00
#
_symmetry.space_group_name_H-M   'P 1'
#
loop_
_entity.id
_entity.type
_entity.pdbx_description
1 polymer ?
#
loop_
_entity_poly.entity_id
_entity_poly.type
_entity_poly.pdbx_seq_one_letter_code
_entity_poly.pdbx_strand_id
1 'polypeptide(L)'
;MIDIQPELRLIVNALAKAIGPDTRSYLTGSNMDTNNAIILLRGDFINTNLRDMVVAINDNLELKHFKRFVWTGSLLIDRKHNITITISARPTLNRIKGVKGRKNPHYLQSLCHVLNGDLKAECKQMTLADMEGVDFDPPFADEVYEDDFDSIIEAAISQGEGYRHCVIAYEAERLEIKSLSLLVLDADLDVVKDISLMDLLQPDFVTLTAEVAAIEEAPQKKDAHSLVKVRKDIRSKNSNEPDKKPEISAKREEVGKQA
;
A
#
# COMPACT_ATOMS: atom_id res chain seq x y z
N MET A 1 17.72 5.88 -23.30
CA MET A 1 17.07 5.90 -21.96
C MET A 1 16.56 7.30 -21.79
N ILE A 2 15.24 7.50 -21.69
CA ILE A 2 14.64 8.83 -21.54
C ILE A 2 15.10 9.36 -20.17
N ASP A 3 15.65 10.57 -20.14
CA ASP A 3 16.12 11.19 -18.89
C ASP A 3 14.93 11.80 -18.13
N ILE A 4 14.21 10.96 -17.37
CA ILE A 4 13.12 11.34 -16.48
C ILE A 4 13.57 11.45 -15.00
N GLN A 5 14.87 11.47 -14.78
CA GLN A 5 15.45 11.48 -13.42
C GLN A 5 14.98 12.66 -12.57
N PRO A 6 14.87 13.90 -13.10
CA PRO A 6 14.38 15.02 -12.30
C PRO A 6 12.94 14.82 -11.82
N GLU A 7 12.05 14.38 -12.71
CA GLU A 7 10.63 14.11 -12.40
C GLU A 7 10.50 12.96 -11.39
N LEU A 8 11.24 11.88 -11.59
CA LEU A 8 11.25 10.75 -10.65
C LEU A 8 11.72 11.16 -9.26
N ARG A 9 12.72 12.04 -9.16
CA ARG A 9 13.19 12.53 -7.84
C ARG A 9 12.09 13.30 -7.11
N LEU A 10 11.33 14.14 -7.80
CA LEU A 10 10.20 14.86 -7.21
C LEU A 10 9.13 13.90 -6.70
N ILE A 11 8.78 12.90 -7.52
CA ILE A 11 7.78 11.89 -7.15
C ILE A 11 8.25 11.07 -5.95
N VAL A 12 9.51 10.65 -5.93
CA VAL A 12 10.11 9.90 -4.81
C VAL A 12 10.09 10.72 -3.51
N ASN A 13 10.41 12.01 -3.57
CA ASN A 13 10.36 12.90 -2.41
C ASN A 13 8.92 13.08 -1.90
N ALA A 14 7.94 13.25 -2.81
CA ALA A 14 6.53 13.32 -2.45
C ALA A 14 6.05 12.04 -1.75
N LEU A 15 6.47 10.87 -2.26
CA LEU A 15 6.16 9.58 -1.67
C LEU A 15 6.83 9.40 -0.29
N ALA A 16 8.11 9.74 -0.17
CA ALA A 16 8.85 9.66 1.08
C ALA A 16 8.20 10.53 2.17
N LYS A 17 7.82 11.75 1.82
CA LYS A 17 7.09 12.66 2.73
C LYS A 17 5.77 12.06 3.20
N ALA A 18 4.97 11.49 2.28
CA ALA A 18 3.68 10.89 2.61
C ALA A 18 3.82 9.71 3.57
N ILE A 19 4.78 8.81 3.34
CA ILE A 19 4.99 7.60 4.14
C ILE A 19 5.61 7.92 5.50
N GLY A 20 6.57 8.82 5.56
CA GLY A 20 7.29 9.20 6.76
C GLY A 20 6.62 10.36 7.53
N PRO A 21 6.98 11.63 7.22
CA PRO A 21 6.55 12.81 7.97
C PRO A 21 5.04 12.98 8.11
N ASP A 22 4.27 12.88 7.01
CA ASP A 22 2.82 13.12 7.04
C ASP A 22 2.10 12.03 7.83
N THR A 23 2.50 10.76 7.63
CA THR A 23 1.97 9.63 8.40
C THR A 23 2.31 9.77 9.89
N ARG A 24 3.54 10.19 10.24
CA ARG A 24 3.96 10.43 11.62
C ARG A 24 3.15 11.55 12.24
N SER A 25 3.01 12.68 11.56
CA SER A 25 2.21 13.82 12.03
C SER A 25 0.77 13.42 12.33
N TYR A 26 0.16 12.64 11.46
CA TYR A 26 -1.17 12.11 11.69
C TYR A 26 -1.24 11.21 12.93
N LEU A 27 -0.30 10.26 13.08
CA LEU A 27 -0.26 9.33 14.21
C LEU A 27 -0.05 10.05 15.56
N THR A 28 0.77 11.09 15.57
CA THR A 28 1.02 11.88 16.81
C THR A 28 -0.10 12.86 17.14
N GLY A 29 -0.79 13.37 16.11
CA GLY A 29 -1.90 14.31 16.27
C GLY A 29 -3.27 13.64 16.49
N SER A 30 -3.42 12.36 16.12
CA SER A 30 -4.67 11.62 16.30
C SER A 30 -4.68 10.88 17.64
N ASN A 31 -5.74 11.08 18.42
CA ASN A 31 -5.96 10.32 19.66
C ASN A 31 -6.88 9.12 19.39
N MET A 32 -6.45 8.22 18.47
CA MET A 32 -7.21 7.05 18.08
C MET A 32 -6.66 5.78 18.72
N ASP A 33 -7.56 4.92 19.20
CA ASP A 33 -7.20 3.62 19.78
C ASP A 33 -6.65 2.64 18.74
N THR A 34 -7.04 2.82 17.46
CA THR A 34 -6.61 1.96 16.35
C THR A 34 -6.21 2.79 15.13
N ASN A 35 -5.26 2.27 14.35
CA ASN A 35 -4.71 2.94 13.17
C ASN A 35 -5.05 2.22 11.86
N ASN A 36 -6.20 1.55 11.78
CA ASN A 36 -6.60 0.77 10.60
C ASN A 36 -6.72 1.62 9.32
N ALA A 37 -7.07 2.91 9.47
CA ALA A 37 -7.21 3.83 8.34
C ALA A 37 -5.87 4.26 7.71
N ILE A 38 -4.73 4.00 8.36
CA ILE A 38 -3.42 4.51 7.95
C ILE A 38 -3.04 4.10 6.52
N ILE A 39 -3.45 2.92 6.09
CA ILE A 39 -3.15 2.40 4.74
C ILE A 39 -3.87 3.24 3.67
N LEU A 40 -5.12 3.63 3.92
CA LEU A 40 -5.90 4.49 3.01
C LEU A 40 -5.39 5.92 3.07
N LEU A 41 -5.13 6.45 4.25
CA LEU A 41 -4.61 7.80 4.45
C LEU A 41 -3.25 8.02 3.77
N ARG A 42 -2.38 7.01 3.72
CA ARG A 42 -1.14 7.09 2.96
C ARG A 42 -1.39 7.37 1.49
N GLY A 43 -2.40 6.73 0.90
CA GLY A 43 -2.81 7.01 -0.48
C GLY A 43 -3.23 8.48 -0.66
N ASP A 44 -4.00 9.02 0.26
CA ASP A 44 -4.45 10.41 0.23
C ASP A 44 -3.28 11.40 0.42
N PHE A 45 -2.33 11.10 1.31
CA PHE A 45 -1.10 11.88 1.46
C PHE A 45 -0.23 11.84 0.20
N ILE A 46 -0.07 10.66 -0.42
CA ILE A 46 0.66 10.53 -1.69
C ILE A 46 0.02 11.43 -2.75
N ASN A 47 -1.29 11.35 -2.95
CA ASN A 47 -2.00 12.14 -3.94
C ASN A 47 -1.88 13.65 -3.67
N THR A 48 -1.99 14.06 -2.41
CA THR A 48 -1.81 15.46 -2.00
C THR A 48 -0.40 15.94 -2.29
N ASN A 49 0.62 15.17 -1.91
CA ASN A 49 2.01 15.54 -2.14
C ASN A 49 2.39 15.55 -3.63
N LEU A 50 1.83 14.62 -4.44
CA LEU A 50 2.00 14.66 -5.89
C LEU A 50 1.45 15.96 -6.47
N ARG A 51 0.25 16.39 -6.07
CA ARG A 51 -0.32 17.65 -6.52
C ARG A 51 0.55 18.84 -6.12
N ASP A 52 0.94 18.92 -4.84
CA ASP A 52 1.54 20.11 -4.25
C ASP A 52 3.05 20.22 -4.50
N MET A 53 3.75 19.10 -4.64
CA MET A 53 5.22 19.06 -4.74
C MET A 53 5.73 18.65 -6.13
N VAL A 54 4.86 18.09 -6.97
CA VAL A 54 5.27 17.57 -8.28
C VAL A 54 4.57 18.33 -9.38
N VAL A 55 3.24 18.30 -9.43
CA VAL A 55 2.47 18.94 -10.48
C VAL A 55 2.50 20.47 -10.36
N ALA A 56 2.43 21.01 -9.15
CA ALA A 56 2.44 22.46 -8.94
C ALA A 56 3.73 23.18 -9.42
N ILE A 57 4.82 22.43 -9.62
CA ILE A 57 6.14 22.98 -10.02
C ILE A 57 6.62 22.52 -11.40
N ASN A 58 5.84 21.68 -12.09
CA ASN A 58 6.20 21.15 -13.40
C ASN A 58 4.98 21.07 -14.32
N ASP A 59 4.86 22.03 -15.22
CA ASP A 59 3.73 22.16 -16.16
C ASP A 59 3.60 20.97 -17.15
N ASN A 60 4.62 20.14 -17.29
CA ASN A 60 4.55 18.93 -18.12
C ASN A 60 3.90 17.74 -17.43
N LEU A 61 3.66 17.86 -16.12
CA LEU A 61 3.04 16.82 -15.32
C LEU A 61 1.60 17.19 -14.97
N GLU A 62 0.70 16.25 -15.15
CA GLU A 62 -0.72 16.39 -14.82
C GLU A 62 -1.14 15.25 -13.90
N LEU A 63 -1.87 15.57 -12.83
CA LEU A 63 -2.44 14.55 -11.94
C LEU A 63 -3.93 14.42 -12.22
N LYS A 64 -4.30 13.28 -12.80
CA LYS A 64 -5.68 12.94 -13.09
C LYS A 64 -6.23 11.97 -12.05
N HIS A 65 -7.45 12.26 -11.58
CA HIS A 65 -8.18 11.37 -10.68
C HIS A 65 -9.25 10.61 -11.44
N PHE A 66 -9.41 9.31 -11.13
CA PHE A 66 -10.47 8.47 -11.67
C PHE A 66 -11.19 7.72 -10.53
N LYS A 67 -12.47 7.44 -10.71
CA LYS A 67 -13.28 6.78 -9.69
C LYS A 67 -13.47 5.30 -9.97
N ARG A 68 -13.39 4.49 -8.91
CA ARG A 68 -13.71 3.07 -8.89
C ARG A 68 -14.59 2.76 -7.69
N PHE A 69 -15.90 2.68 -7.89
CA PHE A 69 -16.88 2.52 -6.81
C PHE A 69 -16.69 3.57 -5.70
N VAL A 70 -16.25 3.14 -4.52
CA VAL A 70 -15.99 4.01 -3.36
C VAL A 70 -14.54 4.54 -3.28
N TRP A 71 -13.69 4.11 -4.20
CA TRP A 71 -12.27 4.47 -4.18
C TRP A 71 -11.93 5.43 -5.33
N THR A 72 -11.04 6.36 -5.07
CA THR A 72 -10.49 7.29 -6.08
C THR A 72 -9.04 6.93 -6.32
N GLY A 73 -8.70 6.61 -7.56
CA GLY A 73 -7.34 6.42 -8.02
C GLY A 73 -6.74 7.69 -8.59
N SER A 74 -5.43 7.70 -8.73
CA SER A 74 -4.69 8.81 -9.34
C SER A 74 -3.73 8.28 -10.39
N LEU A 75 -3.66 9.00 -11.49
CA LEU A 75 -2.76 8.78 -12.61
C LEU A 75 -1.96 10.05 -12.84
N LEU A 76 -0.66 9.97 -12.78
CA LEU A 76 0.24 11.05 -13.18
C LEU A 76 0.56 10.89 -14.66
N ILE A 77 0.39 11.95 -15.45
CA ILE A 77 0.66 11.98 -16.88
C ILE A 77 1.85 12.90 -17.11
N ASP A 78 2.93 12.34 -17.65
CA ASP A 78 4.10 13.07 -18.11
C ASP A 78 3.98 13.30 -19.62
N ARG A 79 3.60 14.50 -20.00
CA ARG A 79 3.37 14.89 -21.41
C ARG A 79 4.67 15.06 -22.18
N LYS A 80 5.76 15.38 -21.50
CA LYS A 80 7.08 15.57 -22.12
C LYS A 80 7.68 14.25 -22.59
N HIS A 81 7.47 13.18 -21.82
CA HIS A 81 8.10 11.89 -22.07
C HIS A 81 7.08 10.84 -22.57
N ASN A 82 5.81 11.19 -22.73
CA ASN A 82 4.71 10.29 -23.09
C ASN A 82 4.64 9.08 -22.15
N ILE A 83 4.63 9.35 -20.83
CA ILE A 83 4.57 8.33 -19.80
C ILE A 83 3.39 8.61 -18.88
N THR A 84 2.67 7.56 -18.53
CA THR A 84 1.71 7.59 -17.43
C THR A 84 2.25 6.80 -16.26
N ILE A 85 2.04 7.29 -15.04
CA ILE A 85 2.58 6.68 -13.82
C ILE A 85 1.45 6.51 -12.79
N THR A 86 1.33 5.30 -12.27
CA THR A 86 0.55 5.05 -11.05
C THR A 86 1.47 4.65 -9.91
N ILE A 87 1.03 4.88 -8.67
CA ILE A 87 1.77 4.48 -7.47
C ILE A 87 1.00 3.38 -6.76
N SER A 88 1.66 2.29 -6.45
CA SER A 88 1.04 1.13 -5.78
C SER A 88 1.97 0.52 -4.74
N ALA A 89 1.40 0.06 -3.63
CA ALA A 89 2.15 -0.77 -2.71
C ALA A 89 2.43 -2.15 -3.37
N ARG A 90 3.67 -2.64 -3.28
CA ARG A 90 4.09 -3.92 -3.87
C ARG A 90 3.23 -5.12 -3.43
N PRO A 91 2.82 -5.26 -2.15
CA PRO A 91 1.90 -6.32 -1.77
C PRO A 91 0.53 -6.25 -2.45
N THR A 92 0.03 -5.03 -2.72
CA THR A 92 -1.22 -4.83 -3.47
C THR A 92 -1.06 -5.27 -4.92
N LEU A 93 0.03 -4.86 -5.57
CA LEU A 93 0.33 -5.23 -6.94
C LEU A 93 0.44 -6.77 -7.10
N ASN A 94 1.14 -7.44 -6.19
CA ASN A 94 1.26 -8.90 -6.21
C ASN A 94 -0.10 -9.60 -6.04
N ARG A 95 -0.99 -9.03 -5.20
CA ARG A 95 -2.34 -9.57 -4.98
C ARG A 95 -3.23 -9.43 -6.23
N ILE A 96 -3.04 -8.40 -7.05
CA ILE A 96 -3.87 -8.18 -8.23
C ILE A 96 -3.81 -9.39 -9.18
N LYS A 97 -2.64 -9.97 -9.37
CA LYS A 97 -2.45 -11.17 -10.21
C LYS A 97 -3.17 -12.42 -9.68
N GLY A 98 -3.27 -12.57 -8.38
CA GLY A 98 -3.86 -13.75 -7.75
C GLY A 98 -5.38 -13.72 -7.62
N VAL A 99 -6.06 -12.64 -7.97
CA VAL A 99 -7.54 -12.54 -7.86
C VAL A 99 -8.19 -13.15 -9.09
N LYS A 100 -8.90 -14.25 -8.89
CA LYS A 100 -9.66 -14.96 -9.94
C LYS A 100 -11.13 -14.52 -9.96
N GLY A 101 -11.81 -14.79 -11.08
CA GLY A 101 -13.26 -14.58 -11.21
C GLY A 101 -13.70 -13.12 -11.17
N ARG A 102 -12.87 -12.19 -11.59
CA ARG A 102 -13.25 -10.77 -11.68
C ARG A 102 -14.30 -10.58 -12.76
N LYS A 103 -15.27 -9.73 -12.48
CA LYS A 103 -16.28 -9.31 -13.46
C LYS A 103 -15.79 -8.22 -14.40
N ASN A 104 -14.83 -7.40 -13.93
CA ASN A 104 -14.20 -6.32 -14.68
C ASN A 104 -12.69 -6.35 -14.48
N PRO A 105 -11.90 -5.87 -15.44
CA PRO A 105 -10.46 -5.77 -15.29
C PRO A 105 -10.09 -4.82 -14.14
N HIS A 106 -8.92 -5.03 -13.57
CA HIS A 106 -8.34 -4.06 -12.68
C HIS A 106 -7.79 -2.88 -13.51
N TYR A 107 -7.92 -1.66 -13.02
CA TYR A 107 -7.49 -0.47 -13.77
C TYR A 107 -6.03 -0.56 -14.31
N LEU A 108 -5.12 -1.21 -13.56
CA LEU A 108 -3.77 -1.45 -14.04
C LEU A 108 -3.73 -2.40 -15.25
N GLN A 109 -4.62 -3.39 -15.30
CA GLN A 109 -4.71 -4.29 -16.46
C GLN A 109 -5.16 -3.51 -17.69
N SER A 110 -6.17 -2.65 -17.56
CA SER A 110 -6.64 -1.83 -18.69
C SER A 110 -5.57 -0.83 -19.15
N LEU A 111 -4.89 -0.16 -18.22
CA LEU A 111 -3.78 0.74 -18.57
C LEU A 111 -2.63 0.00 -19.26
N CYS A 112 -2.20 -1.15 -18.73
CA CYS A 112 -1.11 -1.93 -19.31
C CYS A 112 -1.53 -2.58 -20.63
N HIS A 113 -2.78 -3.07 -20.76
CA HIS A 113 -3.28 -3.67 -21.99
C HIS A 113 -3.23 -2.66 -23.16
N VAL A 114 -3.75 -1.45 -22.94
CA VAL A 114 -3.83 -0.43 -23.99
C VAL A 114 -2.48 0.25 -24.25
N LEU A 115 -1.71 0.60 -23.21
CA LEU A 115 -0.49 1.39 -23.36
C LEU A 115 0.78 0.55 -23.51
N ASN A 116 0.78 -0.71 -23.06
CA ASN A 116 1.93 -1.60 -23.05
C ASN A 116 1.66 -2.93 -23.78
N GLY A 117 0.57 -3.04 -24.53
CA GLY A 117 0.13 -4.30 -25.16
C GLY A 117 1.14 -4.93 -26.13
N ASP A 118 2.08 -4.13 -26.66
CA ASP A 118 3.19 -4.60 -27.49
C ASP A 118 4.39 -5.12 -26.70
N LEU A 119 4.42 -4.90 -25.37
CA LEU A 119 5.47 -5.39 -24.51
C LEU A 119 5.17 -6.81 -24.04
N LYS A 120 6.22 -7.60 -23.90
CA LYS A 120 6.15 -8.94 -23.29
C LYS A 120 7.31 -9.11 -22.32
N ALA A 121 7.00 -9.58 -21.12
CA ALA A 121 8.01 -10.01 -20.18
C ALA A 121 8.73 -11.26 -20.73
N GLU A 122 10.01 -11.43 -20.36
CA GLU A 122 10.73 -12.65 -20.67
C GLU A 122 9.99 -13.83 -20.01
N CYS A 123 9.63 -14.83 -20.84
CA CYS A 123 8.96 -16.03 -20.34
C CYS A 123 9.84 -16.74 -19.33
N LYS A 124 9.43 -16.76 -18.07
CA LYS A 124 10.01 -17.69 -17.11
C LYS A 124 9.53 -19.09 -17.47
N GLN A 125 10.47 -20.02 -17.69
CA GLN A 125 10.15 -21.42 -17.87
C GLN A 125 9.41 -21.92 -16.62
N MET A 126 8.11 -22.17 -16.75
CA MET A 126 7.31 -22.78 -15.69
C MET A 126 7.54 -24.27 -15.67
N THR A 127 7.67 -24.86 -14.52
CA THR A 127 7.68 -26.31 -14.35
C THR A 127 6.25 -26.86 -14.38
N LEU A 128 6.08 -28.16 -14.67
CA LEU A 128 4.76 -28.82 -14.59
C LEU A 128 4.13 -28.67 -13.20
N ALA A 129 4.94 -28.64 -12.13
CA ALA A 129 4.48 -28.42 -10.77
C ALA A 129 3.92 -27.00 -10.56
N ASP A 130 4.47 -26.00 -11.26
CA ASP A 130 3.96 -24.62 -11.20
C ASP A 130 2.61 -24.48 -11.95
N MET A 131 2.30 -25.44 -12.83
CA MET A 131 1.05 -25.47 -13.61
C MET A 131 -0.08 -26.25 -12.91
N GLU A 132 0.24 -27.12 -11.94
CA GLU A 132 -0.78 -27.84 -11.14
C GLU A 132 -1.60 -26.84 -10.30
N GLY A 133 -2.88 -26.70 -10.65
CA GLY A 133 -3.82 -25.82 -9.94
C GLY A 133 -3.85 -24.37 -10.42
N VAL A 134 -3.17 -24.03 -11.51
CA VAL A 134 -3.32 -22.73 -12.17
C VAL A 134 -4.54 -22.78 -13.09
N ASP A 135 -5.70 -22.35 -12.58
CA ASP A 135 -6.81 -21.97 -13.44
C ASP A 135 -6.45 -20.63 -14.10
N PHE A 136 -6.29 -20.64 -15.38
CA PHE A 136 -6.18 -19.41 -16.16
C PHE A 136 -7.59 -18.84 -16.32
N ASP A 137 -7.91 -17.71 -15.67
CA ASP A 137 -9.08 -16.94 -16.06
C ASP A 137 -8.86 -16.50 -17.52
N PRO A 138 -9.86 -16.69 -18.40
CA PRO A 138 -9.74 -16.18 -19.77
C PRO A 138 -9.57 -14.66 -19.70
N PRO A 139 -8.73 -14.08 -20.56
CA PRO A 139 -8.62 -12.63 -20.64
C PRO A 139 -9.98 -12.03 -21.00
N PHE A 140 -10.24 -10.82 -20.55
CA PHE A 140 -11.40 -10.05 -21.02
C PHE A 140 -11.25 -9.76 -22.51
N ALA A 141 -12.37 -9.50 -23.21
CA ALA A 141 -12.30 -9.03 -24.58
C ALA A 141 -11.61 -7.64 -24.65
N ASP A 142 -10.93 -7.36 -25.75
CA ASP A 142 -10.16 -6.12 -25.90
C ASP A 142 -11.01 -4.88 -25.68
N GLU A 143 -12.25 -4.89 -26.16
CA GLU A 143 -13.20 -3.79 -25.99
C GLU A 143 -13.48 -3.47 -24.51
N VAL A 144 -13.46 -4.48 -23.63
CA VAL A 144 -13.68 -4.28 -22.18
C VAL A 144 -12.50 -3.53 -21.56
N TYR A 145 -11.27 -3.81 -21.99
CA TYR A 145 -10.08 -3.07 -21.56
C TYR A 145 -10.08 -1.65 -22.10
N GLU A 146 -10.48 -1.46 -23.36
CA GLU A 146 -10.55 -0.15 -24.02
C GLU A 146 -11.60 0.74 -23.38
N ASP A 147 -12.82 0.25 -23.16
CA ASP A 147 -13.91 0.98 -22.50
C ASP A 147 -13.49 1.39 -21.07
N ASP A 148 -12.82 0.49 -20.36
CA ASP A 148 -12.32 0.75 -19.01
C ASP A 148 -11.19 1.78 -19.03
N PHE A 149 -10.26 1.70 -19.96
CA PHE A 149 -9.20 2.67 -20.20
C PHE A 149 -9.80 4.06 -20.46
N ASP A 150 -10.76 4.17 -21.37
CA ASP A 150 -11.40 5.43 -21.72
C ASP A 150 -12.09 6.06 -20.50
N SER A 151 -12.69 5.24 -19.64
CA SER A 151 -13.28 5.71 -18.38
C SER A 151 -12.26 6.24 -17.37
N ILE A 152 -11.01 5.76 -17.41
CA ILE A 152 -9.91 6.21 -16.54
C ILE A 152 -9.32 7.52 -17.10
N ILE A 153 -9.07 7.52 -18.41
CA ILE A 153 -8.33 8.60 -19.09
C ILE A 153 -9.23 9.80 -19.40
N GLU A 154 -10.54 9.59 -19.68
CA GLU A 154 -11.51 10.65 -20.05
C GLU A 154 -10.93 11.61 -21.08
N ALA A 155 -10.33 11.10 -22.13
CA ALA A 155 -9.70 11.85 -23.23
C ALA A 155 -8.48 12.72 -22.83
N ALA A 156 -7.87 12.51 -21.65
CA ALA A 156 -6.65 13.23 -21.28
C ALA A 156 -5.46 12.86 -22.17
N ILE A 157 -5.41 11.63 -22.67
CA ILE A 157 -4.49 11.15 -23.70
C ILE A 157 -5.26 10.26 -24.69
N SER A 158 -4.79 10.17 -25.93
CA SER A 158 -5.40 9.31 -26.94
C SER A 158 -4.63 8.02 -27.14
N GLN A 159 -5.33 6.94 -27.46
CA GLN A 159 -4.71 5.73 -27.93
C GLN A 159 -3.87 6.04 -29.17
N GLY A 160 -2.65 5.49 -29.24
CA GLY A 160 -1.76 5.73 -30.39
C GLY A 160 -0.82 6.93 -30.28
N GLU A 161 -0.93 7.78 -29.25
CA GLU A 161 0.05 8.85 -28.98
C GLU A 161 1.40 8.34 -28.45
N GLY A 162 1.58 7.03 -28.37
CA GLY A 162 2.85 6.40 -27.96
C GLY A 162 3.15 6.50 -26.47
N TYR A 163 2.13 6.72 -25.64
CA TYR A 163 2.29 6.67 -24.19
C TYR A 163 2.62 5.28 -23.69
N ARG A 164 3.43 5.23 -22.62
CA ARG A 164 3.76 4.01 -21.88
C ARG A 164 3.27 4.14 -20.45
N HIS A 165 2.73 3.04 -19.90
CA HIS A 165 2.35 3.00 -18.50
C HIS A 165 3.45 2.42 -17.64
N CYS A 166 3.79 3.12 -16.56
CA CYS A 166 4.75 2.70 -15.56
C CYS A 166 4.07 2.66 -14.18
N VAL A 167 4.55 1.79 -13.32
CA VAL A 167 4.08 1.69 -11.94
C VAL A 167 5.23 1.96 -10.99
N ILE A 168 5.12 2.96 -10.13
CA ILE A 168 6.03 3.09 -8.99
C ILE A 168 5.51 2.18 -7.89
N ALA A 169 6.24 1.08 -7.68
CA ALA A 169 5.94 0.09 -6.67
C ALA A 169 6.79 0.33 -5.43
N TYR A 170 6.14 0.48 -4.28
CA TYR A 170 6.84 0.67 -3.01
C TYR A 170 6.48 -0.40 -1.99
N GLU A 171 7.39 -0.66 -1.09
CA GLU A 171 7.16 -1.41 0.13
C GLU A 171 7.58 -0.56 1.31
N ALA A 172 6.69 -0.42 2.28
CA ALA A 172 6.95 0.39 3.46
C ALA A 172 6.68 -0.40 4.73
N GLU A 173 7.62 -0.34 5.65
CA GLU A 173 7.46 -0.87 6.99
C GLU A 173 7.36 0.30 7.95
N ARG A 174 6.22 0.38 8.68
CA ARG A 174 5.90 1.51 9.57
C ARG A 174 5.97 2.85 8.83
N LEU A 175 7.03 3.65 9.05
CA LEU A 175 7.23 4.99 8.48
C LEU A 175 8.39 5.06 7.50
N GLU A 176 8.95 3.92 7.11
CA GLU A 176 10.12 3.84 6.24
C GLU A 176 9.81 3.08 4.96
N ILE A 177 10.34 3.57 3.85
CA ILE A 177 10.33 2.87 2.57
C ILE A 177 11.46 1.83 2.59
N LYS A 178 11.13 0.55 2.43
CA LYS A 178 12.07 -0.55 2.38
C LYS A 178 12.47 -0.93 0.95
N SER A 179 11.55 -0.77 0.01
CA SER A 179 11.85 -0.92 -1.41
C SER A 179 11.06 0.09 -2.24
N LEU A 180 11.64 0.53 -3.33
CA LEU A 180 11.04 1.46 -4.27
C LEU A 180 11.57 1.20 -5.66
N SER A 181 10.69 0.96 -6.61
CA SER A 181 11.05 0.65 -8.00
C SER A 181 10.09 1.31 -8.97
N LEU A 182 10.60 1.66 -10.14
CA LEU A 182 9.81 1.94 -11.33
C LEU A 182 9.69 0.66 -12.14
N LEU A 183 8.47 0.16 -12.27
CA LEU A 183 8.15 -1.05 -13.02
C LEU A 183 7.52 -0.67 -14.36
N VAL A 184 7.95 -1.35 -15.41
CA VAL A 184 7.22 -1.44 -16.68
C VAL A 184 6.61 -2.83 -16.71
N LEU A 185 5.30 -2.90 -16.85
CA LEU A 185 4.54 -4.14 -16.85
C LEU A 185 3.98 -4.38 -18.25
N ASP A 186 3.83 -5.63 -18.65
CA ASP A 186 3.07 -6.01 -19.84
C ASP A 186 1.55 -6.07 -19.57
N ALA A 187 0.76 -6.49 -20.56
CA ALA A 187 -0.69 -6.62 -20.45
C ALA A 187 -1.15 -7.60 -19.36
N ASP A 188 -0.35 -8.61 -19.07
CA ASP A 188 -0.61 -9.62 -18.02
C ASP A 188 -0.10 -9.18 -16.64
N LEU A 189 0.38 -7.95 -16.53
CA LEU A 189 1.05 -7.39 -15.34
C LEU A 189 2.36 -8.11 -14.98
N ASP A 190 3.00 -8.78 -15.95
CA ASP A 190 4.34 -9.32 -15.74
C ASP A 190 5.39 -8.22 -15.89
N VAL A 191 6.45 -8.35 -15.10
CA VAL A 191 7.50 -7.33 -15.05
C VAL A 191 8.41 -7.46 -16.26
N VAL A 192 8.32 -6.50 -17.18
CA VAL A 192 9.22 -6.34 -18.32
C VAL A 192 10.53 -5.67 -17.87
N LYS A 193 10.41 -4.66 -16.98
CA LYS A 193 11.56 -3.92 -16.48
C LYS A 193 11.32 -3.49 -15.04
N ASP A 194 12.34 -3.66 -14.19
CA ASP A 194 12.38 -3.19 -12.79
C ASP A 194 13.61 -2.28 -12.63
N ILE A 195 13.38 -1.03 -12.26
CA ILE A 195 14.42 -0.03 -12.04
C ILE A 195 14.33 0.42 -10.60
N SER A 196 15.36 0.15 -9.80
CA SER A 196 15.42 0.64 -8.42
C SER A 196 15.44 2.17 -8.39
N LEU A 197 14.62 2.75 -7.53
CA LEU A 197 14.57 4.19 -7.24
C LEU A 197 15.12 4.50 -5.83
N MET A 198 15.68 3.51 -5.13
CA MET A 198 16.19 3.70 -3.77
C MET A 198 17.28 4.76 -3.68
N ASP A 199 18.11 4.89 -4.72
CA ASP A 199 19.17 5.90 -4.78
C ASP A 199 18.64 7.35 -4.89
N LEU A 200 17.37 7.51 -5.23
CA LEU A 200 16.71 8.83 -5.27
C LEU A 200 16.12 9.24 -3.93
N LEU A 201 15.98 8.30 -2.98
CA LEU A 201 15.56 8.61 -1.62
C LEU A 201 16.63 9.43 -0.93
N GLN A 202 16.30 10.68 -0.61
CA GLN A 202 17.16 11.51 0.20
C GLN A 202 16.89 11.24 1.67
N PRO A 203 17.91 11.05 2.51
CA PRO A 203 17.75 11.00 3.95
C PRO A 203 17.10 12.30 4.42
N ASP A 204 16.02 12.21 5.18
CA ASP A 204 15.42 13.38 5.83
C ASP A 204 16.27 13.79 7.03
N PHE A 205 17.33 14.55 6.77
CA PHE A 205 18.25 15.04 7.80
C PHE A 205 17.55 15.90 8.85
N VAL A 206 16.45 16.59 8.49
CA VAL A 206 15.69 17.41 9.45
C VAL A 206 15.00 16.52 10.47
N THR A 207 14.39 15.43 10.02
CA THR A 207 13.77 14.45 10.90
C THR A 207 14.79 13.73 11.77
N LEU A 208 15.94 13.34 11.19
CA LEU A 208 17.02 12.70 11.93
C LEU A 208 17.61 13.62 13.01
N THR A 209 17.85 14.90 12.69
CA THR A 209 18.35 15.86 13.66
C THR A 209 17.34 16.19 14.75
N ALA A 210 16.04 16.27 14.42
CA ALA A 210 14.98 16.47 15.41
C ALA A 210 14.82 15.27 16.36
N GLU A 211 14.98 14.05 15.87
CA GLU A 211 14.97 12.83 16.70
C GLU A 211 16.17 12.78 17.64
N VAL A 212 17.37 13.15 17.16
CA VAL A 212 18.56 13.23 18.01
C VAL A 212 18.40 14.31 19.07
N ALA A 213 17.91 15.49 18.72
CA ALA A 213 17.67 16.57 19.69
C ALA A 213 16.60 16.16 20.73
N ALA A 214 15.52 15.48 20.32
CA ALA A 214 14.51 14.98 21.24
C ALA A 214 15.02 13.88 22.19
N ILE A 215 16.00 13.09 21.76
CA ILE A 215 16.69 12.09 22.61
C ILE A 215 17.62 12.79 23.61
N GLU A 216 18.30 13.85 23.19
CA GLU A 216 19.20 14.63 24.07
C GLU A 216 18.43 15.48 25.11
N GLU A 217 17.25 16.01 24.74
CA GLU A 217 16.37 16.77 25.64
C GLU A 217 15.50 15.90 26.55
N ALA A 218 15.37 14.62 26.25
CA ALA A 218 14.63 13.71 27.13
C ALA A 218 15.32 13.69 28.50
N PRO A 219 14.63 14.09 29.60
CA PRO A 219 15.25 14.11 30.91
C PRO A 219 15.74 12.69 31.22
N GLN A 220 17.05 12.54 31.39
CA GLN A 220 17.63 11.29 31.87
C GLN A 220 16.93 10.96 33.17
N LYS A 221 15.99 10.02 33.16
CA LYS A 221 15.39 9.47 34.36
C LYS A 221 16.51 8.83 35.15
N LYS A 222 17.09 9.63 36.05
CA LYS A 222 17.91 9.10 37.13
C LYS A 222 17.00 8.15 37.89
N ASP A 223 17.46 6.91 37.99
CA ASP A 223 16.90 5.85 38.82
C ASP A 223 15.54 5.31 38.35
N ALA A 224 15.61 4.43 37.37
CA ALA A 224 14.61 3.37 37.26
C ALA A 224 14.75 2.44 38.49
N HIS A 225 14.24 2.89 39.64
CA HIS A 225 13.91 1.94 40.68
C HIS A 225 12.94 0.93 40.08
N SER A 226 13.41 -0.29 40.00
CA SER A 226 12.70 -1.50 39.60
C SER A 226 11.22 -1.44 40.00
N LEU A 227 10.33 -1.23 39.01
CA LEU A 227 8.87 -1.33 39.17
C LEU A 227 8.41 -2.77 39.35
N VAL A 228 9.34 -3.74 39.43
CA VAL A 228 9.06 -5.12 39.77
C VAL A 228 9.32 -5.32 41.25
N LYS A 229 8.42 -4.82 42.11
CA LYS A 229 8.25 -5.40 43.45
C LYS A 229 7.59 -6.75 43.29
N VAL A 230 8.40 -7.80 43.25
CA VAL A 230 7.92 -9.17 43.45
C VAL A 230 7.21 -9.20 44.80
N ARG A 231 5.87 -9.31 44.80
CA ARG A 231 5.09 -9.58 46.00
C ARG A 231 5.49 -10.96 46.53
N LYS A 232 6.41 -10.98 47.51
CA LYS A 232 6.81 -12.18 48.25
C LYS A 232 5.74 -12.70 49.21
N ASP A 233 4.57 -12.04 49.31
CA ASP A 233 3.59 -12.30 50.37
C ASP A 233 2.39 -13.15 49.94
N ILE A 234 2.41 -13.83 48.80
CA ILE A 234 1.28 -14.70 48.40
C ILE A 234 1.54 -16.20 48.65
N ARG A 235 2.69 -16.55 49.24
CA ARG A 235 3.01 -18.00 49.51
C ARG A 235 2.81 -18.49 50.92
N SER A 236 2.24 -17.74 51.82
CA SER A 236 2.10 -18.16 53.24
C SER A 236 0.67 -18.19 53.80
N LYS A 237 -0.39 -18.20 52.93
CA LYS A 237 -1.78 -18.23 53.40
C LYS A 237 -2.67 -19.29 52.76
N ASN A 238 -2.14 -20.34 52.25
CA ASN A 238 -2.94 -21.51 51.80
C ASN A 238 -2.41 -22.84 52.37
N SER A 239 -2.43 -22.93 53.68
CA SER A 239 -2.43 -24.23 54.38
C SER A 239 -3.33 -24.10 55.59
N ASN A 240 -4.52 -24.65 55.48
CA ASN A 240 -5.49 -25.01 56.48
C ASN A 240 -6.87 -24.44 56.23
N GLU A 241 -7.67 -25.17 55.47
CA GLU A 241 -9.06 -25.48 55.78
C GLU A 241 -9.59 -26.57 54.84
N PRO A 242 -10.35 -27.53 55.35
CA PRO A 242 -10.73 -28.76 54.65
C PRO A 242 -12.01 -28.61 53.83
N ASP A 243 -12.07 -29.47 52.83
CA ASP A 243 -13.19 -29.78 51.94
C ASP A 243 -14.61 -29.49 52.45
N LYS A 244 -15.33 -28.61 51.75
CA LYS A 244 -16.79 -28.67 51.61
C LYS A 244 -17.20 -28.75 50.17
N LYS A 245 -17.70 -29.92 49.77
CA LYS A 245 -18.36 -30.19 48.49
C LYS A 245 -19.63 -29.30 48.39
N PRO A 246 -19.91 -28.66 47.27
CA PRO A 246 -21.24 -28.14 47.01
C PRO A 246 -22.15 -29.25 46.45
N GLU A 247 -23.27 -29.47 47.12
CA GLU A 247 -24.42 -30.25 46.62
C GLU A 247 -25.02 -29.61 45.39
N ILE A 248 -25.18 -30.44 44.34
CA ILE A 248 -25.92 -30.09 43.14
C ILE A 248 -27.40 -30.43 43.42
N SER A 249 -28.23 -29.41 43.61
CA SER A 249 -29.67 -29.55 43.58
C SER A 249 -30.20 -29.46 42.16
N ALA A 250 -30.63 -30.57 41.60
CA ALA A 250 -31.36 -30.63 40.35
C ALA A 250 -32.78 -30.08 40.56
N LYS A 251 -33.16 -29.05 39.85
CA LYS A 251 -34.55 -28.68 39.60
C LYS A 251 -34.90 -29.03 38.17
N ARG A 252 -35.71 -30.09 38.04
CA ARG A 252 -36.56 -30.38 36.90
C ARG A 252 -37.68 -29.34 36.90
N GLU A 253 -37.93 -28.73 35.77
CA GLU A 253 -39.25 -28.15 35.45
C GLU A 253 -39.70 -28.66 34.10
N GLU A 254 -40.98 -29.04 34.16
CA GLU A 254 -41.73 -29.85 33.20
C GLU A 254 -42.19 -29.08 31.98
N VAL A 255 -42.33 -29.85 30.93
CA VAL A 255 -42.99 -29.60 29.67
C VAL A 255 -44.43 -29.09 29.85
N GLY A 256 -44.78 -28.02 29.20
CA GLY A 256 -46.17 -27.62 28.88
C GLY A 256 -46.35 -27.56 27.37
N LYS A 257 -47.02 -28.56 26.83
CA LYS A 257 -47.69 -28.57 25.51
C LYS A 257 -48.94 -27.68 25.57
N GLN A 258 -49.21 -26.99 24.49
CA GLN A 258 -50.53 -26.67 23.84
C GLN A 258 -50.34 -25.36 23.06
N ALA A 259 -50.78 -25.21 21.89
CA ALA A 259 -51.68 -25.66 20.86
C ALA A 259 -51.24 -25.01 19.56
#